data_9b0b66e211d8e21218e24dfc215614eb
#
_entry.id   9b0b66e211d8e21218e24dfc215614eb
#
_cell.length_a   1.000
_cell.length_b   1.000
_cell.length_c   1.000
_cell.angle_alpha   90.00
_cell.angle_beta   90.00
_cell.angle_gamma   90.00
#
_symmetry.space_group_name_H-M   'P 1'
#
loop_
_entity.id
_entity.type
_entity.pdbx_description
1 polymer ?
#
loop_
_entity_poly.entity_id
_entity_poly.type
_entity_poly.pdbx_seq_one_letter_code
_entity_poly.pdbx_strand_id
1 'polypeptide(L)'
;MTGQLIVLRGNSGSGKSSIAVELRRVLGGQVVWIEQDYLRRIVFQESEEPEPVNARAIEQLATLALAHGRNAIVEGIMPVVRYGEMLRRLAAAHPGRVHCYYLDIPFEETARRHSTRDKSAAFTAEAMRDWYRERDLLPAPRETIVVQTSTLDETVARILADLSRVA
;
A
#
# COMPACT_ATOMS: atom_id res chain seq x y z
N MET A 1 -2.95 15.61 -17.50
CA MET A 1 -3.07 15.48 -16.02
C MET A 1 -1.78 14.89 -15.50
N THR A 2 -1.24 15.42 -14.43
CA THR A 2 -0.04 14.87 -13.77
C THR A 2 -0.44 13.64 -12.95
N GLY A 3 0.27 12.51 -13.14
CA GLY A 3 0.00 11.28 -12.38
C GLY A 3 0.21 11.47 -10.87
N GLN A 4 -0.56 10.75 -10.05
CA GLN A 4 -0.49 10.78 -8.58
C GLN A 4 -0.16 9.38 -8.02
N LEU A 5 0.54 9.33 -6.91
CA LEU A 5 0.92 8.11 -6.21
C LEU A 5 0.02 7.90 -4.98
N ILE A 6 -0.60 6.75 -4.92
CA ILE A 6 -1.38 6.28 -3.78
C ILE A 6 -0.57 5.16 -3.10
N VAL A 7 -0.25 5.33 -1.84
CA VAL A 7 0.45 4.33 -1.03
C VAL A 7 -0.53 3.75 -0.02
N LEU A 8 -0.75 2.43 -0.06
CA LEU A 8 -1.63 1.71 0.85
C LEU A 8 -0.78 0.79 1.75
N ARG A 9 -0.64 1.15 3.01
CA ARG A 9 0.10 0.37 4.02
C ARG A 9 -0.84 -0.21 5.08
N GLY A 10 -0.38 -1.21 5.77
CA GLY A 10 -1.10 -1.87 6.86
C GLY A 10 -0.85 -3.37 6.88
N ASN A 11 -1.26 -4.03 7.93
CA ASN A 11 -1.01 -5.45 8.16
C ASN A 11 -1.67 -6.36 7.12
N SER A 12 -1.25 -7.63 7.07
CA SER A 12 -1.90 -8.64 6.25
C SER A 12 -3.40 -8.74 6.61
N GLY A 13 -4.27 -8.91 5.64
CA GLY A 13 -5.72 -8.98 5.90
C GLY A 13 -6.41 -7.63 6.14
N SER A 14 -5.70 -6.49 6.11
CA SER A 14 -6.31 -5.17 6.38
C SER A 14 -7.21 -4.64 5.25
N GLY A 15 -7.12 -5.16 4.02
CA GLY A 15 -7.99 -4.75 2.91
C GLY A 15 -7.31 -3.93 1.80
N LYS A 16 -6.00 -3.72 1.86
CA LYS A 16 -5.23 -2.95 0.85
C LYS A 16 -5.51 -3.34 -0.60
N SER A 17 -5.40 -4.62 -0.90
CA SER A 17 -5.59 -5.12 -2.27
C SER A 17 -7.04 -4.95 -2.75
N SER A 18 -8.04 -5.01 -1.86
CA SER A 18 -9.45 -4.73 -2.22
C SER A 18 -9.63 -3.26 -2.61
N ILE A 19 -9.00 -2.34 -1.85
CA ILE A 19 -8.98 -0.91 -2.17
C ILE A 19 -8.26 -0.68 -3.50
N ALA A 20 -7.11 -1.32 -3.72
CA ALA A 20 -6.35 -1.18 -4.97
C ALA A 20 -7.14 -1.65 -6.20
N VAL A 21 -7.84 -2.78 -6.10
CA VAL A 21 -8.73 -3.29 -7.16
C VAL A 21 -9.82 -2.27 -7.50
N GLU A 22 -10.50 -1.74 -6.48
CA GLU A 22 -11.60 -0.80 -6.68
C GLU A 22 -11.11 0.55 -7.22
N LEU A 23 -9.99 1.07 -6.72
CA LEU A 23 -9.37 2.27 -7.26
C LEU A 23 -9.00 2.11 -8.75
N ARG A 24 -8.44 0.97 -9.14
CA ARG A 24 -8.15 0.69 -10.56
C ARG A 24 -9.40 0.67 -11.40
N ARG A 25 -10.48 0.10 -10.89
CA ARG A 25 -11.78 0.06 -11.59
C ARG A 25 -12.30 1.47 -11.84
N VAL A 26 -12.26 2.35 -10.82
CA VAL A 26 -12.81 3.71 -10.89
C VAL A 26 -11.90 4.66 -11.67
N LEU A 27 -10.59 4.60 -11.45
CA LEU A 27 -9.61 5.47 -12.13
C LEU A 27 -9.34 5.07 -13.59
N GLY A 28 -9.78 3.89 -13.99
CA GLY A 28 -9.65 3.39 -15.37
C GLY A 28 -8.29 2.81 -15.71
N GLY A 29 -8.12 2.36 -16.96
CA GLY A 29 -7.06 1.46 -17.41
C GLY A 29 -5.62 1.96 -17.42
N GLN A 30 -5.31 3.14 -16.92
CA GLN A 30 -3.95 3.71 -16.92
C GLN A 30 -3.33 3.83 -15.53
N VAL A 31 -3.72 2.98 -14.61
CA VAL A 31 -3.17 2.92 -13.25
C VAL A 31 -2.13 1.80 -13.17
N VAL A 32 -0.92 2.15 -12.77
CA VAL A 32 0.15 1.18 -12.49
C VAL A 32 -0.03 0.64 -11.07
N TRP A 33 -0.29 -0.65 -10.92
CA TRP A 33 -0.44 -1.30 -9.62
C TRP A 33 0.83 -2.06 -9.26
N ILE A 34 1.42 -1.71 -8.14
CA ILE A 34 2.70 -2.22 -7.64
C ILE A 34 2.44 -2.91 -6.30
N GLU A 35 2.34 -4.24 -6.35
CA GLU A 35 2.23 -5.08 -5.15
C GLU A 35 3.61 -5.40 -4.59
N GLN A 36 3.93 -4.89 -3.40
CA GLN A 36 5.22 -5.14 -2.76
C GLN A 36 5.46 -6.64 -2.52
N ASP A 37 4.45 -7.37 -2.06
CA ASP A 37 4.61 -8.80 -1.75
C ASP A 37 4.86 -9.64 -3.01
N TYR A 38 4.22 -9.29 -4.13
CA TYR A 38 4.47 -9.93 -5.43
C TYR A 38 5.91 -9.66 -5.90
N LEU A 39 6.37 -8.42 -5.86
CA LEU A 39 7.74 -8.09 -6.23
C LEU A 39 8.73 -8.86 -5.35
N ARG A 40 8.56 -8.81 -4.02
CA ARG A 40 9.46 -9.47 -3.09
C ARG A 40 9.52 -10.98 -3.30
N ARG A 41 8.36 -11.65 -3.33
CA ARG A 41 8.28 -13.11 -3.31
C ARG A 41 8.45 -13.76 -4.68
N ILE A 42 7.87 -13.15 -5.71
CA ILE A 42 7.79 -13.78 -7.04
C ILE A 42 8.87 -13.25 -7.96
N VAL A 43 9.04 -11.93 -8.03
CA VAL A 43 9.98 -11.33 -9.00
C VAL A 43 11.42 -11.42 -8.49
N PHE A 44 11.67 -11.04 -7.24
CA PHE A 44 13.02 -10.99 -6.67
C PHE A 44 13.39 -12.20 -5.81
N GLN A 45 12.39 -12.97 -5.34
CA GLN A 45 12.57 -14.11 -4.43
C GLN A 45 13.40 -13.74 -3.19
N GLU A 46 13.17 -12.53 -2.67
CA GLU A 46 13.89 -11.99 -1.52
C GLU A 46 13.32 -12.50 -0.20
N SER A 47 14.21 -12.86 0.71
CA SER A 47 13.92 -12.97 2.14
C SER A 47 13.69 -11.58 2.75
N GLU A 48 13.45 -11.53 4.06
CA GLU A 48 13.21 -10.27 4.77
C GLU A 48 14.53 -9.54 5.10
N GLU A 49 15.14 -8.90 4.10
CA GLU A 49 16.38 -8.14 4.24
C GLU A 49 16.15 -6.73 4.82
N PRO A 50 17.15 -6.14 5.51
CA PRO A 50 17.05 -4.76 6.01
C PRO A 50 16.90 -3.72 4.92
N GLU A 51 17.58 -3.89 3.78
CA GLU A 51 17.52 -3.03 2.61
C GLU A 51 17.11 -3.84 1.37
N PRO A 52 15.82 -4.11 1.19
CA PRO A 52 15.36 -5.00 0.13
C PRO A 52 15.52 -4.36 -1.25
N VAL A 53 16.01 -5.13 -2.23
CA VAL A 53 16.14 -4.67 -3.63
C VAL A 53 14.77 -4.32 -4.22
N ASN A 54 13.72 -5.05 -3.84
CA ASN A 54 12.37 -4.75 -4.28
C ASN A 54 11.91 -3.32 -3.91
N ALA A 55 12.43 -2.71 -2.82
CA ALA A 55 12.13 -1.32 -2.49
C ALA A 55 12.62 -0.36 -3.58
N ARG A 56 13.81 -0.59 -4.13
CA ARG A 56 14.30 0.19 -5.28
C ARG A 56 13.46 -0.02 -6.53
N ALA A 57 13.02 -1.24 -6.79
CA ALA A 57 12.13 -1.52 -7.92
C ALA A 57 10.78 -0.79 -7.76
N ILE A 58 10.19 -0.80 -6.57
CA ILE A 58 8.97 -0.03 -6.27
C ILE A 58 9.18 1.45 -6.56
N GLU A 59 10.28 2.04 -6.05
CA GLU A 59 10.62 3.45 -6.25
C GLU A 59 10.74 3.80 -7.74
N GLN A 60 11.43 2.97 -8.52
CA GLN A 60 11.61 3.18 -9.96
C GLN A 60 10.31 3.03 -10.74
N LEU A 61 9.51 2.00 -10.46
CA LEU A 61 8.23 1.78 -11.13
C LEU A 61 7.23 2.91 -10.84
N ALA A 62 7.15 3.37 -9.58
CA ALA A 62 6.31 4.51 -9.22
C ALA A 62 6.76 5.79 -9.92
N THR A 63 8.08 6.10 -9.89
CA THR A 63 8.65 7.27 -10.58
C THR A 63 8.38 7.22 -12.07
N LEU A 64 8.58 6.07 -12.71
CA LEU A 64 8.31 5.88 -14.15
C LEU A 64 6.83 6.13 -14.47
N ALA A 65 5.90 5.60 -13.68
CA ALA A 65 4.47 5.82 -13.86
C ALA A 65 4.13 7.32 -13.80
N LEU A 66 4.62 8.01 -12.77
CA LEU A 66 4.37 9.44 -12.56
C LEU A 66 4.99 10.32 -13.67
N ALA A 67 6.18 9.95 -14.16
CA ALA A 67 6.85 10.65 -15.27
C ALA A 67 6.04 10.56 -16.58
N HIS A 68 5.28 9.48 -16.77
CA HIS A 68 4.39 9.28 -17.92
C HIS A 68 2.95 9.76 -17.66
N GLY A 69 2.71 10.56 -16.63
CA GLY A 69 1.39 11.11 -16.31
C GLY A 69 0.38 10.05 -15.82
N ARG A 70 0.83 8.86 -15.43
CA ARG A 70 -0.02 7.78 -14.95
C ARG A 70 -0.14 7.80 -13.43
N ASN A 71 -1.31 7.47 -12.92
CA ASN A 71 -1.45 7.18 -11.50
C ASN A 71 -0.76 5.86 -11.14
N ALA A 72 -0.19 5.80 -9.94
CA ALA A 72 0.38 4.58 -9.39
C ALA A 72 -0.25 4.23 -8.05
N ILE A 73 -0.48 2.96 -7.81
CA ILE A 73 -0.88 2.41 -6.51
C ILE A 73 0.26 1.50 -6.05
N VAL A 74 0.88 1.82 -4.93
CA VAL A 74 1.85 0.96 -4.24
C VAL A 74 1.16 0.39 -3.00
N GLU A 75 1.09 -0.92 -2.88
CA GLU A 75 0.48 -1.55 -1.73
C GLU A 75 1.34 -2.64 -1.12
N GLY A 76 1.28 -2.77 0.19
CA GLY A 76 1.98 -3.81 0.94
C GLY A 76 1.97 -3.58 2.45
N ILE A 77 2.54 -4.51 3.19
CA ILE A 77 2.80 -4.30 4.62
C ILE A 77 3.83 -3.18 4.77
N MET A 78 4.91 -3.27 4.03
CA MET A 78 5.99 -2.27 3.93
C MET A 78 6.41 -1.70 5.30
N PRO A 79 7.01 -2.52 6.20
CA PRO A 79 7.45 -2.05 7.50
C PRO A 79 8.33 -0.81 7.40
N VAL A 80 8.11 0.18 8.29
CA VAL A 80 8.84 1.46 8.27
C VAL A 80 10.35 1.26 8.29
N VAL A 81 10.83 0.31 9.09
CA VAL A 81 12.27 0.02 9.23
C VAL A 81 12.93 -0.36 7.90
N ARG A 82 12.18 -0.88 6.92
CA ARG A 82 12.71 -1.34 5.62
C ARG A 82 12.33 -0.45 4.45
N TYR A 83 11.12 0.11 4.48
CA TYR A 83 10.55 0.85 3.32
C TYR A 83 10.35 2.34 3.61
N GLY A 84 10.46 2.76 4.86
CA GLY A 84 10.18 4.15 5.26
C GLY A 84 11.05 5.16 4.50
N GLU A 85 12.35 4.88 4.36
CA GLU A 85 13.27 5.77 3.66
C GLU A 85 12.95 5.87 2.15
N MET A 86 12.59 4.77 1.50
CA MET A 86 12.13 4.76 0.11
C MET A 86 10.86 5.61 -0.07
N LEU A 87 9.86 5.45 0.81
CA LEU A 87 8.62 6.21 0.76
C LEU A 87 8.85 7.70 1.01
N ARG A 88 9.78 8.03 1.93
CA ARG A 88 10.21 9.41 2.17
C ARG A 88 10.85 10.05 0.94
N ARG A 89 11.75 9.33 0.24
CA ARG A 89 12.35 9.80 -1.01
C ARG A 89 11.31 10.02 -2.11
N LEU A 90 10.38 9.07 -2.28
CA LEU A 90 9.29 9.21 -3.27
C LEU A 90 8.45 10.48 -3.00
N ALA A 91 8.09 10.71 -1.74
CA ALA A 91 7.32 11.89 -1.37
C ALA A 91 8.11 13.19 -1.61
N ALA A 92 9.40 13.20 -1.30
CA ALA A 92 10.26 14.36 -1.51
C ALA A 92 10.48 14.66 -3.02
N ALA A 93 10.59 13.61 -3.84
CA ALA A 93 10.75 13.76 -5.29
C ALA A 93 9.47 14.19 -6.03
N HIS A 94 8.31 13.97 -5.41
CA HIS A 94 6.99 14.24 -6.02
C HIS A 94 6.09 15.04 -5.07
N PRO A 95 6.47 16.27 -4.66
CA PRO A 95 5.73 17.06 -3.68
C PRO A 95 4.29 17.30 -4.13
N GLY A 96 3.34 17.13 -3.19
CA GLY A 96 1.90 17.28 -3.43
C GLY A 96 1.24 16.17 -4.25
N ARG A 97 1.99 15.17 -4.71
CA ARG A 97 1.48 14.10 -5.58
C ARG A 97 1.49 12.72 -4.93
N VAL A 98 1.86 12.63 -3.66
CA VAL A 98 1.95 11.36 -2.92
C VAL A 98 0.95 11.37 -1.77
N HIS A 99 0.04 10.41 -1.78
CA HIS A 99 -1.03 10.22 -0.80
C HIS A 99 -0.81 8.90 -0.08
N CYS A 100 -0.50 8.95 1.21
CA CYS A 100 -0.22 7.78 2.01
C CYS A 100 -1.39 7.47 2.96
N TYR A 101 -1.80 6.20 2.96
CA TYR A 101 -2.87 5.67 3.80
C TYR A 101 -2.36 4.47 4.60
N TYR A 102 -2.62 4.48 5.90
CA TYR A 102 -2.34 3.36 6.77
C TYR A 102 -3.66 2.73 7.25
N LEU A 103 -3.85 1.45 6.93
CA LEU A 103 -5.02 0.68 7.35
C LEU A 103 -4.78 0.12 8.77
N ASP A 104 -5.23 0.87 9.76
CA ASP A 104 -5.12 0.55 11.19
C ASP A 104 -6.25 -0.38 11.61
N ILE A 105 -6.11 -1.66 11.28
CA ILE A 105 -7.10 -2.71 11.52
C ILE A 105 -6.58 -3.61 12.63
N PRO A 106 -7.35 -3.84 13.72
CA PRO A 106 -6.97 -4.73 14.81
C PRO A 106 -6.66 -6.16 14.33
N PHE A 107 -5.76 -6.84 15.05
CA PHE A 107 -5.32 -8.19 14.67
C PHE A 107 -6.48 -9.16 14.51
N GLU A 108 -7.42 -9.16 15.45
CA GLU A 108 -8.58 -10.07 15.46
C GLU A 108 -9.42 -9.92 14.18
N GLU A 109 -9.61 -8.70 13.72
CA GLU A 109 -10.34 -8.43 12.49
C GLU A 109 -9.53 -8.83 11.24
N THR A 110 -8.22 -8.62 11.25
CA THR A 110 -7.35 -9.07 10.14
C THR A 110 -7.34 -10.58 10.01
N ALA A 111 -7.28 -11.31 11.15
CA ALA A 111 -7.36 -12.76 11.20
C ALA A 111 -8.73 -13.27 10.72
N ARG A 112 -9.83 -12.64 11.18
CA ARG A 112 -11.19 -12.96 10.72
C ARG A 112 -11.35 -12.79 9.21
N ARG A 113 -10.86 -11.68 8.65
CA ARG A 113 -10.88 -11.43 7.19
C ARG A 113 -10.03 -12.43 6.44
N HIS A 114 -8.91 -12.86 7.01
CA HIS A 114 -8.04 -13.85 6.39
C HIS A 114 -8.74 -15.21 6.27
N SER A 115 -9.41 -15.67 7.32
CA SER A 115 -10.10 -16.98 7.33
C SER A 115 -11.23 -17.11 6.28
N THR A 116 -11.75 -15.99 5.76
CA THR A 116 -12.81 -15.95 4.74
C THR A 116 -12.29 -15.85 3.30
N ARG A 117 -10.97 -15.86 3.09
CA ARG A 117 -10.36 -15.72 1.75
C ARG A 117 -9.80 -17.04 1.23
N ASP A 118 -9.78 -17.22 -0.10
CA ASP A 118 -9.15 -18.37 -0.76
C ASP A 118 -7.64 -18.52 -0.43
N LYS A 119 -6.99 -17.42 -0.03
CA LYS A 119 -5.59 -17.42 0.44
C LYS A 119 -5.39 -17.92 1.87
N SER A 120 -6.43 -18.33 2.58
CA SER A 120 -6.33 -18.87 3.96
C SER A 120 -5.45 -20.11 4.07
N ALA A 121 -5.28 -20.86 2.98
CA ALA A 121 -4.38 -22.01 2.90
C ALA A 121 -2.88 -21.64 2.85
N ALA A 122 -2.52 -20.38 2.57
CA ALA A 122 -1.13 -19.97 2.38
C ALA A 122 -0.36 -19.79 3.70
N PHE A 123 -1.04 -19.42 4.79
CA PHE A 123 -0.45 -19.23 6.12
C PHE A 123 -1.52 -19.16 7.20
N THR A 124 -1.14 -19.54 8.44
CA THR A 124 -2.04 -19.60 9.59
C THR A 124 -2.24 -18.22 10.25
N ALA A 125 -3.27 -18.09 11.10
CA ALA A 125 -3.47 -16.90 11.93
C ALA A 125 -2.30 -16.68 12.92
N GLU A 126 -1.65 -17.76 13.38
CA GLU A 126 -0.46 -17.68 14.24
C GLU A 126 0.72 -17.03 13.49
N ALA A 127 0.99 -17.48 12.25
CA ALA A 127 2.00 -16.85 11.42
C ALA A 127 1.71 -15.36 11.14
N MET A 128 0.43 -15.01 10.98
CA MET A 128 0.05 -13.59 10.84
C MET A 128 0.37 -12.78 12.09
N ARG A 129 0.29 -13.36 13.27
CA ARG A 129 0.59 -12.67 14.54
C ARG A 129 2.08 -12.29 14.63
N ASP A 130 2.97 -13.12 14.13
CA ASP A 130 4.41 -12.86 14.12
C ASP A 130 4.77 -11.67 13.22
N TRP A 131 3.97 -11.42 12.18
CA TRP A 131 4.16 -10.31 11.24
C TRP A 131 3.35 -9.07 11.58
N TYR A 132 2.39 -9.20 12.48
CA TYR A 132 1.53 -8.08 12.86
C TYR A 132 2.33 -6.99 13.56
N ARG A 133 2.18 -5.76 13.09
CA ARG A 133 2.80 -4.57 13.67
C ARG A 133 1.71 -3.58 14.04
N GLU A 134 1.61 -3.29 15.32
CA GLU A 134 0.67 -2.31 15.81
C GLU A 134 1.15 -0.91 15.42
N ARG A 135 0.30 -0.18 14.67
CA ARG A 135 0.51 1.23 14.31
C ARG A 135 1.93 1.57 13.82
N ASP A 136 2.46 0.79 12.88
CA ASP A 136 3.78 1.02 12.26
C ASP A 136 3.70 2.22 11.30
N LEU A 137 3.51 3.45 11.85
CA LEU A 137 3.27 4.66 11.10
C LEU A 137 4.56 5.30 10.61
N LEU A 138 4.51 5.88 9.39
CA LEU A 138 5.61 6.67 8.85
C LEU A 138 5.79 7.97 9.63
N PRO A 139 7.03 8.33 10.01
CA PRO A 139 7.29 9.67 10.54
C PRO A 139 7.08 10.76 9.48
N ALA A 140 7.36 10.45 8.21
CA ALA A 140 7.09 11.24 7.01
C ALA A 140 7.14 10.34 5.76
N PRO A 141 6.30 10.58 4.73
CA PRO A 141 5.17 11.53 4.70
C PRO A 141 4.05 11.13 5.67
N ARG A 142 3.23 12.11 6.07
CA ARG A 142 2.09 11.85 6.97
C ARG A 142 1.09 10.89 6.31
N GLU A 143 0.69 9.87 7.06
CA GLU A 143 -0.33 8.92 6.62
C GLU A 143 -1.74 9.33 7.09
N THR A 144 -2.70 9.15 6.21
CA THR A 144 -4.12 9.19 6.56
C THR A 144 -4.52 7.83 7.14
N ILE A 145 -5.04 7.83 8.36
CA ILE A 145 -5.45 6.59 9.03
C ILE A 145 -6.82 6.16 8.52
N VAL A 146 -6.91 4.89 8.12
CA VAL A 146 -8.15 4.19 7.76
C VAL A 146 -8.43 3.18 8.85
N VAL A 147 -9.53 3.36 9.56
CA VAL A 147 -9.92 2.51 10.70
C VAL A 147 -10.87 1.37 10.28
N GLN A 148 -11.04 0.38 11.13
CA GLN A 148 -11.88 -0.80 10.89
C GLN A 148 -13.34 -0.46 10.50
N THR A 149 -13.88 0.62 11.01
CA THR A 149 -15.26 1.05 10.74
C THR A 149 -15.44 1.69 9.36
N SER A 150 -14.36 2.07 8.68
CA SER A 150 -14.43 2.59 7.31
C SER A 150 -14.74 1.45 6.34
N THR A 151 -15.83 1.59 5.59
CA THR A 151 -16.19 0.68 4.52
C THR A 151 -15.21 0.82 3.33
N LEU A 152 -15.25 -0.15 2.41
CA LEU A 152 -14.48 -0.07 1.17
C LEU A 152 -14.87 1.18 0.35
N ASP A 153 -16.17 1.39 0.18
CA ASP A 153 -16.68 2.50 -0.63
C ASP A 153 -16.33 3.87 -0.03
N GLU A 154 -16.47 4.05 1.29
CA GLU A 154 -16.08 5.28 1.99
C GLU A 154 -14.57 5.54 1.87
N THR A 155 -13.76 4.48 1.98
CA THR A 155 -12.30 4.59 1.86
C THR A 155 -11.90 5.00 0.44
N VAL A 156 -12.47 4.36 -0.57
CA VAL A 156 -12.23 4.67 -1.98
C VAL A 156 -12.69 6.10 -2.31
N ALA A 157 -13.90 6.49 -1.89
CA ALA A 157 -14.42 7.83 -2.10
C ALA A 157 -13.52 8.91 -1.47
N ARG A 158 -13.02 8.67 -0.25
CA ARG A 158 -12.05 9.56 0.42
C ARG A 158 -10.76 9.70 -0.39
N ILE A 159 -10.17 8.59 -0.83
CA ILE A 159 -8.96 8.61 -1.65
C ILE A 159 -9.18 9.41 -2.93
N LEU A 160 -10.27 9.17 -3.64
CA LEU A 160 -10.61 9.91 -4.87
C LEU A 160 -10.79 11.41 -4.62
N ALA A 161 -11.41 11.79 -3.50
CA ALA A 161 -11.56 13.19 -3.11
C ALA A 161 -10.19 13.84 -2.82
N ASP A 162 -9.26 13.13 -2.17
CA ASP A 162 -7.91 13.63 -1.91
C ASP A 162 -7.12 13.84 -3.20
N LEU A 163 -7.24 12.92 -4.18
CA LEU A 163 -6.62 13.06 -5.50
C LEU A 163 -7.13 14.28 -6.27
N SER A 164 -8.40 14.62 -6.14
CA SER A 164 -9.01 15.76 -6.85
C SER A 164 -8.65 17.14 -6.27
N ARG A 165 -8.14 17.20 -5.03
CA ARG A 165 -7.75 18.48 -4.39
C ARG A 165 -6.39 19.02 -4.86
N VAL A 166 -5.63 18.24 -5.59
CA VAL A 166 -4.26 18.56 -6.03
C VAL A 166 -4.20 18.92 -7.52
N ALA A 167 -5.35 18.96 -8.18
CA ALA A 167 -5.49 19.31 -9.60
C ALA A 167 -5.52 20.82 -9.84
#